data_09909f0ab19e315e07dc6c0c664d682f
#
_entry.id   09909f0ab19e315e07dc6c0c664d682f
#
_cell.length_a   1.000
_cell.length_b   1.000
_cell.length_c   1.000
_cell.angle_alpha   90.00
_cell.angle_beta   90.00
_cell.angle_gamma   90.00
#
_symmetry.space_group_name_H-M   'P 1'
#
loop_
_entity.id
_entity.type
_entity.pdbx_description
1 polymer ?
#
loop_
_entity_poly.entity_id
_entity_poly.type
_entity_poly.pdbx_seq_one_letter_code
_entity_poly.pdbx_strand_id
1 'polypeptide(L)'
;MAGAASSWWMVPRALDAALASTAMELAKFASLPLLVGAPLALSWSSLGGMGRGFVIANVLPMWAVVGWLYLAAPVRVCNFYLVEDQAVAGAGLLAASIGLGLVAGGLAFRQRTPLTPASQTPPSARLLPSRRTSRPLA
;
A
#
# COMPACT_ATOMS: atom_id res chain seq x y z
N MET A 1 15.83 -5.41 -4.00
CA MET A 1 15.48 -6.39 -5.05
C MET A 1 14.17 -6.05 -5.76
N ALA A 2 13.04 -5.82 -5.06
CA ALA A 2 11.74 -5.50 -5.69
C ALA A 2 11.77 -4.26 -6.61
N GLY A 3 12.40 -3.17 -6.18
CA GLY A 3 12.52 -1.96 -6.98
C GLY A 3 13.30 -2.15 -8.29
N ALA A 4 14.37 -2.92 -8.24
CA ALA A 4 15.17 -3.21 -9.43
C ALA A 4 14.37 -4.06 -10.46
N ALA A 5 13.62 -5.05 -9.98
CA ALA A 5 12.76 -5.88 -10.84
C ALA A 5 11.65 -5.04 -11.49
N SER A 6 10.99 -4.17 -10.72
CA SER A 6 9.96 -3.28 -11.25
C SER A 6 10.53 -2.30 -12.29
N SER A 7 11.71 -1.72 -12.01
CA SER A 7 12.36 -0.78 -12.92
C SER A 7 12.80 -1.45 -14.22
N TRP A 8 13.29 -2.69 -14.14
CA TRP A 8 13.68 -3.45 -15.33
C TRP A 8 12.51 -3.66 -16.29
N TRP A 9 11.35 -4.06 -15.76
CA TRP A 9 10.16 -4.29 -16.59
C TRP A 9 9.48 -2.99 -17.06
N MET A 10 9.86 -1.82 -16.53
CA MET A 10 9.43 -0.53 -17.04
C MET A 10 10.26 -0.03 -18.23
N VAL A 11 11.37 -0.69 -18.55
CA VAL A 11 12.15 -0.34 -19.75
C VAL A 11 11.39 -0.78 -21.01
N PRO A 12 11.12 0.11 -21.96
CA PRO A 12 10.33 -0.20 -23.17
C PRO A 12 10.86 -1.41 -23.95
N ARG A 13 12.19 -1.57 -24.04
CA ARG A 13 12.83 -2.72 -24.69
C ARG A 13 12.54 -4.06 -24.02
N ALA A 14 12.45 -4.07 -22.69
CA ALA A 14 12.11 -5.30 -21.95
C ALA A 14 10.62 -5.67 -22.16
N LEU A 15 9.75 -4.67 -22.27
CA LEU A 15 8.35 -4.85 -22.63
C LEU A 15 8.18 -5.40 -24.04
N ASP A 16 8.87 -4.82 -25.03
CA ASP A 16 8.82 -5.30 -26.41
C ASP A 16 9.35 -6.73 -26.54
N ALA A 17 10.43 -7.08 -25.83
CA ALA A 17 10.96 -8.43 -25.78
C ALA A 17 9.99 -9.43 -25.12
N ALA A 18 9.26 -9.00 -24.08
CA ALA A 18 8.25 -9.83 -23.44
C ALA A 18 7.07 -10.14 -24.37
N LEU A 19 6.72 -9.19 -25.24
CA LEU A 19 5.65 -9.35 -26.23
C LEU A 19 6.08 -10.17 -27.45
N ALA A 20 7.38 -10.19 -27.76
CA ALA A 20 7.93 -10.93 -28.90
C ALA A 20 8.23 -12.40 -28.58
N SER A 21 8.28 -12.81 -27.31
CA SER A 21 8.68 -14.16 -26.90
C SER A 21 7.86 -14.66 -25.71
N THR A 22 7.21 -15.80 -25.88
CA THR A 22 6.44 -16.48 -24.82
C THR A 22 7.29 -16.78 -23.57
N ALA A 23 8.57 -17.08 -23.75
CA ALA A 23 9.48 -17.32 -22.63
C ALA A 23 9.70 -16.06 -21.79
N MET A 24 9.85 -14.90 -22.43
CA MET A 24 9.97 -13.60 -21.74
C MET A 24 8.66 -13.17 -21.08
N GLU A 25 7.53 -13.48 -21.69
CA GLU A 25 6.21 -13.26 -21.10
C GLU A 25 6.03 -14.08 -19.83
N LEU A 26 6.34 -15.37 -19.85
CA LEU A 26 6.33 -16.22 -18.66
C LEU A 26 7.30 -15.73 -17.58
N ALA A 27 8.49 -15.31 -17.97
CA ALA A 27 9.47 -14.74 -17.03
C ALA A 27 8.94 -13.49 -16.34
N LYS A 28 8.23 -12.61 -17.06
CA LYS A 28 7.56 -11.43 -16.53
C LYS A 28 6.47 -11.83 -15.53
N PHE A 29 5.57 -12.73 -15.92
CA PHE A 29 4.48 -13.20 -15.06
C PHE A 29 4.96 -13.94 -13.82
N ALA A 30 6.11 -14.61 -13.88
CA ALA A 30 6.71 -15.26 -12.72
C ALA A 30 7.52 -14.29 -11.85
N SER A 31 8.32 -13.42 -12.44
CA SER A 31 9.24 -12.54 -11.69
C SER A 31 8.50 -11.44 -10.92
N LEU A 32 7.45 -10.85 -11.48
CA LEU A 32 6.71 -9.79 -10.80
C LEU A 32 6.02 -10.27 -9.51
N PRO A 33 5.23 -11.36 -9.51
CA PRO A 33 4.66 -11.87 -8.27
C PRO A 33 5.72 -12.33 -7.27
N LEU A 34 6.80 -12.98 -7.72
CA LEU A 34 7.83 -13.54 -6.84
C LEU A 34 8.75 -12.45 -6.25
N LEU A 35 9.19 -11.49 -7.05
CA LEU A 35 10.17 -10.49 -6.62
C LEU A 35 9.53 -9.22 -6.03
N VAL A 36 8.27 -8.96 -6.32
CA VAL A 36 7.54 -7.80 -5.81
C VAL A 36 6.39 -8.22 -4.90
N GLY A 37 5.52 -9.11 -5.39
CA GLY A 37 4.33 -9.54 -4.68
C GLY A 37 4.63 -10.34 -3.42
N ALA A 38 5.49 -11.36 -3.51
CA ALA A 38 5.81 -12.22 -2.37
C ALA A 38 6.53 -11.46 -1.24
N PRO A 39 7.59 -10.65 -1.48
CA PRO A 39 8.19 -9.85 -0.42
C PRO A 39 7.23 -8.86 0.21
N LEU A 40 6.35 -8.24 -0.58
CA LEU A 40 5.34 -7.33 -0.07
C LEU A 40 4.32 -8.06 0.81
N ALA A 41 3.84 -9.23 0.37
CA ALA A 41 2.90 -10.04 1.14
C ALA A 41 3.52 -10.54 2.46
N LEU A 42 4.76 -11.02 2.43
CA LEU A 42 5.49 -11.47 3.62
C LEU A 42 5.79 -10.32 4.60
N SER A 43 6.09 -9.14 4.08
CA SER A 43 6.35 -7.96 4.90
C SER A 43 5.06 -7.29 5.40
N TRP A 44 3.90 -7.66 4.87
CA TRP A 44 2.64 -6.98 5.17
C TRP A 44 2.28 -7.02 6.65
N SER A 45 2.54 -8.13 7.32
CA SER A 45 2.29 -8.29 8.77
C SER A 45 3.23 -7.45 9.62
N SER A 46 4.48 -7.26 9.18
CA SER A 46 5.49 -6.46 9.88
C SER A 46 5.39 -4.96 9.58
N LEU A 47 4.73 -4.58 8.48
CA LEU A 47 4.45 -3.19 8.16
C LEU A 47 3.48 -2.60 9.19
N GLY A 48 3.90 -1.56 9.90
CA GLY A 48 3.03 -0.77 10.76
C GLY A 48 1.90 -0.10 9.97
N GLY A 49 0.89 0.40 10.66
CA GLY A 49 -0.28 1.04 10.04
C GLY A 49 0.09 2.16 9.06
N MET A 50 1.13 2.94 9.39
CA MET A 50 1.64 4.02 8.52
C MET A 50 2.23 3.45 7.21
N GLY A 51 3.02 2.37 7.28
CA GLY A 51 3.59 1.73 6.09
C GLY A 51 2.51 1.15 5.18
N ARG A 52 1.52 0.46 5.74
CA ARG A 52 0.36 -0.06 4.97
C ARG A 52 -0.44 1.07 4.34
N GLY A 53 -0.70 2.15 5.11
CA GLY A 53 -1.38 3.34 4.61
C GLY A 53 -0.62 3.99 3.45
N PHE A 54 0.71 4.09 3.54
CA PHE A 54 1.55 4.62 2.48
C PHE A 54 1.45 3.79 1.19
N VAL A 55 1.53 2.45 1.29
CA VAL A 55 1.40 1.55 0.12
C VAL A 55 0.03 1.74 -0.54
N ILE A 56 -1.04 1.70 0.24
CA ILE A 56 -2.41 1.86 -0.27
C ILE A 56 -2.60 3.23 -0.90
N ALA A 57 -2.12 4.30 -0.26
CA ALA A 57 -2.24 5.67 -0.76
C ALA A 57 -1.49 5.91 -2.08
N ASN A 58 -0.48 5.11 -2.39
CA ASN A 58 0.22 5.18 -3.68
C ASN A 58 -0.43 4.28 -4.74
N VAL A 59 -0.86 3.09 -4.39
CA VAL A 59 -1.44 2.13 -5.34
C VAL A 59 -2.81 2.59 -5.84
N LEU A 60 -3.67 3.09 -4.96
CA LEU A 60 -5.03 3.51 -5.33
C LEU A 60 -5.05 4.58 -6.42
N PRO A 61 -4.37 5.74 -6.26
CA PRO A 61 -4.41 6.77 -7.28
C PRO A 61 -3.71 6.32 -8.57
N MET A 62 -2.67 5.50 -8.47
CA MET A 62 -2.01 4.96 -9.67
C MET A 62 -2.97 4.10 -10.50
N TRP A 63 -3.71 3.20 -9.87
CA TRP A 63 -4.72 2.39 -10.56
C TRP A 63 -5.86 3.24 -11.11
N ALA A 64 -6.31 4.24 -10.37
CA ALA A 64 -7.35 5.15 -10.83
C ALA A 64 -6.91 5.95 -12.06
N VAL A 65 -5.69 6.51 -12.04
CA VAL A 65 -5.15 7.28 -13.18
C VAL A 65 -4.93 6.41 -14.40
N VAL A 66 -4.35 5.21 -14.24
CA VAL A 66 -4.14 4.28 -15.36
C VAL A 66 -5.49 3.80 -15.92
N GLY A 67 -6.43 3.45 -15.05
CA GLY A 67 -7.77 3.05 -15.47
C GLY A 67 -8.50 4.16 -16.23
N TRP A 68 -8.43 5.39 -15.73
CA TRP A 68 -8.97 6.56 -16.40
C TRP A 68 -8.31 6.80 -17.75
N LEU A 69 -6.98 6.72 -17.83
CA LEU A 69 -6.22 6.89 -19.07
C LEU A 69 -6.65 5.87 -20.13
N TYR A 70 -6.86 4.61 -19.73
CA TYR A 70 -7.29 3.56 -20.64
C TYR A 70 -8.69 3.79 -21.20
N LEU A 71 -9.59 4.38 -20.41
CA LEU A 71 -10.94 4.74 -20.87
C LEU A 71 -10.97 6.01 -21.69
N ALA A 72 -10.13 7.01 -21.36
CA ALA A 72 -10.11 8.32 -22.01
C ALA A 72 -9.31 8.35 -23.32
N ALA A 73 -8.37 7.41 -23.51
CA ALA A 73 -7.52 7.41 -24.71
C ALA A 73 -8.32 6.95 -25.94
N PRO A 74 -8.47 7.79 -26.96
CA PRO A 74 -9.18 7.44 -28.20
C PRO A 74 -8.37 6.52 -29.12
N VAL A 75 -7.10 6.32 -28.77
CA VAL A 75 -6.13 5.50 -29.53
C VAL A 75 -5.61 4.38 -28.66
N ARG A 76 -5.10 3.32 -29.27
CA ARG A 76 -4.45 2.22 -28.56
C ARG A 76 -3.24 2.75 -27.79
N VAL A 77 -3.27 2.62 -26.47
CA VAL A 77 -2.11 2.95 -25.61
C VAL A 77 -1.04 1.88 -25.74
N CYS A 78 -1.45 0.62 -25.99
CA CYS A 78 -0.56 -0.50 -26.25
C CYS A 78 -0.87 -1.13 -27.61
N ASN A 79 0.15 -1.41 -28.43
CA ASN A 79 0.00 -1.99 -29.77
C ASN A 79 -0.64 -3.38 -29.79
N PHE A 80 -0.63 -4.10 -28.67
CA PHE A 80 -1.07 -5.49 -28.56
C PHE A 80 -2.49 -5.66 -27.98
N TYR A 81 -3.11 -4.59 -27.44
CA TYR A 81 -4.47 -4.64 -26.94
C TYR A 81 -5.46 -4.08 -27.96
N LEU A 82 -6.56 -4.79 -28.17
CA LEU A 82 -7.73 -4.24 -28.84
C LEU A 82 -8.31 -3.10 -28.00
N VAL A 83 -8.93 -2.12 -28.65
CA VAL A 83 -9.52 -0.97 -27.94
C VAL A 83 -10.57 -1.41 -26.92
N GLU A 84 -11.31 -2.48 -27.24
CA GLU A 84 -12.33 -3.06 -26.36
C GLU A 84 -11.68 -3.67 -25.10
N ASP A 85 -10.60 -4.44 -25.23
CA ASP A 85 -9.86 -5.02 -24.11
C ASP A 85 -9.24 -3.95 -23.23
N GLN A 86 -8.78 -2.84 -23.83
CA GLN A 86 -8.27 -1.69 -23.11
C GLN A 86 -9.36 -1.05 -22.24
N ALA A 87 -10.57 -0.90 -22.77
CA ALA A 87 -11.69 -0.34 -22.03
C ALA A 87 -12.12 -1.25 -20.86
N VAL A 88 -12.16 -2.55 -21.07
CA VAL A 88 -12.45 -3.53 -19.99
C VAL A 88 -11.40 -3.49 -18.91
N ALA A 89 -10.11 -3.47 -19.28
CA ALA A 89 -9.01 -3.36 -18.32
C ALA A 89 -9.06 -2.03 -17.54
N GLY A 90 -9.37 -0.93 -18.23
CA GLY A 90 -9.52 0.39 -17.61
C GLY A 90 -10.66 0.44 -16.59
N ALA A 91 -11.83 -0.09 -16.97
CA ALA A 91 -12.97 -0.21 -16.06
C ALA A 91 -12.66 -1.10 -14.85
N GLY A 92 -11.97 -2.21 -15.06
CA GLY A 92 -11.53 -3.12 -14.00
C GLY A 92 -10.58 -2.45 -13.00
N LEU A 93 -9.60 -1.68 -13.49
CA LEU A 93 -8.66 -0.94 -12.63
C LEU A 93 -9.37 0.15 -11.81
N LEU A 94 -10.32 0.87 -12.39
CA LEU A 94 -11.12 1.86 -11.66
C LEU A 94 -12.00 1.21 -10.60
N ALA A 95 -12.70 0.14 -10.94
CA ALA A 95 -13.53 -0.59 -10.00
C ALA A 95 -12.69 -1.17 -8.84
N ALA A 96 -11.53 -1.75 -9.13
CA ALA A 96 -10.60 -2.25 -8.13
C ALA A 96 -10.06 -1.14 -7.22
N SER A 97 -9.71 0.03 -7.79
CA SER A 97 -9.27 1.19 -7.03
C SER A 97 -10.35 1.68 -6.06
N ILE A 98 -11.58 1.85 -6.55
CA ILE A 98 -12.72 2.28 -5.72
C ILE A 98 -13.01 1.25 -4.63
N GLY A 99 -13.12 -0.03 -5.00
CA GLY A 99 -13.41 -1.12 -4.05
C GLY A 99 -12.37 -1.23 -2.95
N LEU A 100 -11.08 -1.22 -3.31
CA LEU A 100 -9.98 -1.25 -2.33
C LEU A 100 -9.98 0.01 -1.45
N GLY A 101 -10.30 1.18 -2.02
CA GLY A 101 -10.40 2.43 -1.28
C GLY A 101 -11.52 2.41 -0.24
N LEU A 102 -12.69 1.89 -0.60
CA LEU A 102 -13.82 1.72 0.32
C LEU A 102 -13.50 0.75 1.45
N VAL A 103 -12.87 -0.38 1.13
CA VAL A 103 -12.46 -1.37 2.14
C VAL A 103 -11.41 -0.78 3.08
N ALA A 104 -10.35 -0.15 2.54
CA ALA A 104 -9.31 0.46 3.35
C ALA A 104 -9.85 1.58 4.23
N GLY A 105 -10.72 2.44 3.69
CA GLY A 105 -11.40 3.50 4.43
C GLY A 105 -12.28 2.93 5.54
N GLY A 106 -13.12 1.96 5.23
CA GLY A 106 -14.01 1.31 6.21
C GLY A 106 -13.23 0.65 7.36
N LEU A 107 -12.11 -0.02 7.05
CA LEU A 107 -11.23 -0.60 8.08
C LEU A 107 -10.55 0.47 8.93
N ALA A 108 -10.10 1.58 8.32
CA ALA A 108 -9.51 2.69 9.06
C ALA A 108 -10.51 3.36 10.01
N PHE A 109 -11.77 3.52 9.59
CA PHE A 109 -12.84 4.04 10.46
C PHE A 109 -13.17 3.11 11.61
N ARG A 110 -13.19 1.79 11.38
CA ARG A 110 -13.42 0.79 12.45
C ARG A 110 -12.30 0.78 13.50
N GLN A 111 -11.06 1.06 13.10
CA GLN A 111 -9.92 1.11 14.02
C GLN A 111 -9.84 2.39 14.83
N ARG A 112 -10.64 3.41 14.54
CA ARG A 112 -10.84 4.57 15.40
C ARG A 112 -11.73 4.20 16.57
N THR A 113 -11.33 3.23 17.41
CA THR A 113 -11.86 3.04 18.74
C THR A 113 -11.61 4.31 19.56
N PRO A 114 -12.57 4.67 20.46
CA PRO A 114 -12.49 5.93 21.18
C PRO A 114 -11.16 6.02 21.93
N LEU A 115 -10.49 7.15 21.76
CA LEU A 115 -9.40 7.55 22.63
C LEU A 115 -9.95 7.47 24.05
N THR A 116 -9.64 6.41 24.77
CA THR A 116 -9.80 6.39 26.23
C THR A 116 -9.03 7.62 26.70
N PRO A 117 -9.67 8.63 27.29
CA PRO A 117 -8.94 9.75 27.80
C PRO A 117 -7.92 9.16 28.77
N ALA A 118 -6.63 9.30 28.39
CA ALA A 118 -5.54 8.96 29.30
C ALA A 118 -5.90 9.64 30.61
N SER A 119 -6.12 8.84 31.66
CA SER A 119 -6.37 9.36 33.00
C SER A 119 -5.22 10.32 33.29
N GLN A 120 -5.50 11.59 33.21
CA GLN A 120 -4.58 12.64 33.64
C GLN A 120 -4.41 12.47 35.12
N THR A 121 -3.50 11.58 35.50
CA THR A 121 -2.97 11.58 36.86
C THR A 121 -2.28 12.93 37.04
N PRO A 122 -2.82 13.84 37.86
CA PRO A 122 -2.24 15.16 38.00
C PRO A 122 -0.78 15.01 38.50
N PRO A 123 0.18 15.74 37.93
CA PRO A 123 1.60 15.62 38.28
C PRO A 123 1.91 16.02 39.73
N SER A 124 0.93 16.55 40.44
CA SER A 124 1.04 17.04 41.82
C SER A 124 1.17 15.99 42.91
N ALA A 125 0.88 14.69 42.59
CA ALA A 125 0.96 13.64 43.61
C ALA A 125 2.41 13.10 43.86
N ARG A 126 3.41 13.59 43.14
CA ARG A 126 4.78 13.05 43.20
C ARG A 126 5.76 13.88 44.05
N LEU A 127 5.30 14.93 44.74
CA LEU A 127 6.18 15.85 45.49
C LEU A 127 5.83 15.97 47.00
N LEU A 128 5.47 14.87 47.63
CA LEU A 128 5.51 14.85 49.09
C LEU A 128 6.74 14.02 49.53
N PRO A 129 7.86 14.62 49.90
CA PRO A 129 8.93 13.93 50.55
C PRO A 129 8.39 13.41 51.90
N SER A 130 8.48 12.08 52.07
CA SER A 130 8.22 11.43 53.33
C SER A 130 8.98 12.11 54.46
N ARG A 131 8.26 12.84 55.29
CA ARG A 131 8.78 13.43 56.53
C ARG A 131 9.15 12.33 57.49
N ARG A 132 10.41 11.91 57.49
CA ARG A 132 10.98 10.99 58.45
C ARG A 132 10.93 11.66 59.81
N THR A 133 9.96 11.29 60.62
CA THR A 133 9.93 11.68 62.03
C THR A 133 11.04 10.94 62.76
N SER A 134 12.13 11.61 63.00
CA SER A 134 13.16 11.20 63.93
C SER A 134 12.60 11.27 65.33
N ARG A 135 12.43 10.14 65.97
CA ARG A 135 12.05 9.96 67.38
C ARG A 135 13.31 10.16 68.20
N PRO A 136 13.37 11.11 69.16
CA PRO A 136 14.49 11.18 70.09
C PRO A 136 14.33 10.05 71.12
N LEU A 137 15.46 9.36 71.35
CA LEU A 137 15.60 8.45 72.48
C LEU A 137 15.97 9.31 73.70
N ALA A 138 15.17 9.20 74.76
CA ALA A 138 15.55 9.52 76.12
C ALA A 138 15.82 8.19 76.87
#